data_cda7c9fe68c1d25e98d8c71f47d5ffd2
#
_entry.id   cda7c9fe68c1d25e98d8c71f47d5ffd2
#
_cell.length_a   1.000
_cell.length_b   1.000
_cell.length_c   1.000
_cell.angle_alpha   90.00
_cell.angle_beta   90.00
_cell.angle_gamma   90.00
#
_symmetry.space_group_name_H-M   'P 1'
#
loop_
_entity.id
_entity.type
_entity.pdbx_description
1 polymer ?
#
loop_
_entity_poly.entity_id
_entity_poly.type
_entity_poly.pdbx_seq_one_letter_code
_entity_poly.pdbx_strand_id
1 'polypeptide(L)'
;LMDEYKTTWREKLGYGIGAVGLDLSYGMFYSYLSYYLSSVLGLKEGFLLLLTPLARIWDGVNDPMMGTIVDNTKTKMGKYRPWIIIGALSNAVVLTLLFTSFGMSGTRLYVYIAFMYILWGMTNTMADIPYWSMVPSFTSDPKDRNLVATVARTFSGIGQGLITILTPLILPKLSDGITTDKGYSASGFSRWALICAVALV
;
A
#
# COMPACT_ATOMS: atom_id res chain seq x y z
N LEU A 1 2.57 38.98 -15.57
CA LEU A 1 3.07 37.72 -16.07
C LEU A 1 3.69 36.99 -14.87
N MET A 2 2.92 36.11 -14.25
CA MET A 2 3.49 35.19 -13.24
C MET A 2 4.32 34.19 -14.02
N ASP A 3 5.63 34.12 -13.75
CA ASP A 3 6.48 33.08 -14.29
C ASP A 3 5.86 31.73 -13.95
N GLU A 4 5.46 30.98 -14.97
CA GLU A 4 4.93 29.62 -14.81
C GLU A 4 6.06 28.75 -14.27
N TYR A 5 6.05 28.49 -12.95
CA TYR A 5 7.02 27.57 -12.36
C TYR A 5 6.83 26.18 -12.97
N LYS A 6 7.85 25.70 -13.67
CA LYS A 6 7.91 24.35 -14.22
C LYS A 6 8.74 23.48 -13.32
N THR A 7 8.24 22.30 -13.04
CA THR A 7 8.96 21.33 -12.21
C THR A 7 10.23 20.82 -12.89
N THR A 8 11.29 20.68 -12.11
CA THR A 8 12.56 20.09 -12.58
C THR A 8 12.44 18.56 -12.70
N TRP A 9 13.31 17.94 -13.51
CA TRP A 9 13.38 16.49 -13.59
C TRP A 9 13.73 15.82 -12.26
N ARG A 10 14.50 16.50 -11.40
CA ARG A 10 14.82 16.00 -10.06
C ARG A 10 13.57 15.91 -9.18
N GLU A 11 12.68 16.88 -9.23
CA GLU A 11 11.41 16.88 -8.51
C GLU A 11 10.48 15.79 -9.03
N LYS A 12 10.37 15.63 -10.35
CA LYS A 12 9.56 14.58 -10.97
C LYS A 12 10.04 13.18 -10.59
N LEU A 13 11.34 12.93 -10.66
CA LEU A 13 11.93 11.64 -10.28
C LEU A 13 11.82 11.38 -8.77
N GLY A 14 12.11 12.40 -7.93
CA GLY A 14 11.97 12.29 -6.49
C GLY A 14 10.54 11.95 -6.07
N TYR A 15 9.55 12.60 -6.69
CA TYR A 15 8.15 12.29 -6.49
C TYR A 15 7.81 10.87 -6.99
N GLY A 16 8.29 10.47 -8.17
CA GLY A 16 8.11 9.13 -8.71
C GLY A 16 8.67 8.01 -7.81
N ILE A 17 9.85 8.21 -7.21
CA ILE A 17 10.45 7.24 -6.29
C ILE A 17 9.54 7.00 -5.08
N GLY A 18 8.88 8.04 -4.55
CA GLY A 18 7.87 7.88 -3.49
C GLY A 18 6.70 6.98 -3.91
N ALA A 19 6.28 7.01 -5.18
CA ALA A 19 5.24 6.11 -5.69
C ALA A 19 5.68 4.64 -5.64
N VAL A 20 6.96 4.33 -5.91
CA VAL A 20 7.46 2.95 -5.83
C VAL A 20 7.22 2.36 -4.45
N GLY A 21 7.55 3.11 -3.38
CA GLY A 21 7.35 2.65 -2.00
C GLY A 21 5.88 2.33 -1.69
N LEU A 22 4.97 3.24 -2.01
CA LEU A 22 3.53 3.04 -1.80
C LEU A 22 3.01 1.81 -2.56
N ASP A 23 3.42 1.66 -3.81
CA ASP A 23 2.97 0.56 -4.67
C ASP A 23 3.64 -0.79 -4.39
N LEU A 24 4.77 -0.84 -3.69
CA LEU A 24 5.28 -2.09 -3.11
C LEU A 24 4.29 -2.67 -2.09
N SER A 25 3.76 -1.86 -1.17
CA SER A 25 2.74 -2.29 -0.21
C SER A 25 1.46 -2.70 -0.91
N TYR A 26 1.00 -1.88 -1.85
CA TYR A 26 -0.19 -2.13 -2.66
C TYR A 26 -0.08 -3.43 -3.46
N GLY A 27 1.04 -3.65 -4.13
CA GLY A 27 1.32 -4.86 -4.89
C GLY A 27 1.34 -6.11 -4.03
N MET A 28 1.95 -6.05 -2.84
CA MET A 28 1.95 -7.16 -1.89
C MET A 28 0.53 -7.53 -1.44
N PHE A 29 -0.28 -6.54 -1.13
CA PHE A 29 -1.68 -6.73 -0.73
C PHE A 29 -2.51 -7.34 -1.87
N TYR A 30 -2.58 -6.68 -3.02
CA TYR A 30 -3.48 -7.11 -4.10
C TYR A 30 -3.03 -8.37 -4.83
N SER A 31 -1.74 -8.61 -4.97
CA SER A 31 -1.24 -9.76 -5.72
C SER A 31 -1.13 -11.04 -4.87
N TYR A 32 -0.87 -10.90 -3.57
CA TYR A 32 -0.50 -12.06 -2.76
C TYR A 32 -1.39 -12.33 -1.56
N LEU A 33 -2.23 -11.38 -1.12
CA LEU A 33 -3.07 -11.58 0.05
C LEU A 33 -4.05 -12.76 -0.14
N SER A 34 -4.74 -12.80 -1.27
CA SER A 34 -5.69 -13.90 -1.55
C SER A 34 -5.00 -15.26 -1.49
N TYR A 35 -3.82 -15.38 -2.09
CA TYR A 35 -3.04 -16.61 -2.03
C TYR A 35 -2.60 -16.94 -0.59
N TYR A 36 -2.13 -15.96 0.16
CA TYR A 36 -1.74 -16.14 1.56
C TYR A 36 -2.90 -16.64 2.41
N LEU A 37 -4.07 -16.03 2.29
CA LEU A 37 -5.25 -16.38 3.09
C LEU A 37 -5.81 -17.76 2.72
N SER A 38 -5.90 -18.09 1.42
CA SER A 38 -6.49 -19.35 0.97
C SER A 38 -5.50 -20.52 1.05
N SER A 39 -4.29 -20.37 0.47
CA SER A 39 -3.35 -21.48 0.30
C SER A 39 -2.41 -21.68 1.48
N VAL A 40 -2.06 -20.60 2.20
CA VAL A 40 -1.12 -20.69 3.35
C VAL A 40 -1.87 -20.84 4.67
N LEU A 41 -2.92 -20.02 4.88
CA LEU A 41 -3.71 -20.05 6.12
C LEU A 41 -4.93 -20.98 6.04
N GLY A 42 -5.31 -21.46 4.85
CA GLY A 42 -6.43 -22.40 4.66
C GLY A 42 -7.80 -21.76 4.94
N LEU A 43 -7.94 -20.43 4.80
CA LEU A 43 -9.23 -19.76 4.96
C LEU A 43 -10.16 -20.06 3.79
N LYS A 44 -11.45 -20.20 4.07
CA LYS A 44 -12.47 -20.48 3.05
C LYS A 44 -12.56 -19.32 2.04
N GLU A 45 -12.61 -19.64 0.74
CA GLU A 45 -12.75 -18.66 -0.33
C GLU A 45 -13.97 -17.76 -0.19
N GLY A 46 -15.08 -18.30 0.31
CA GLY A 46 -16.31 -17.53 0.60
C GLY A 46 -16.11 -16.36 1.58
N PHE A 47 -15.10 -16.45 2.46
CA PHE A 47 -14.78 -15.34 3.34
C PHE A 47 -14.22 -14.14 2.57
N LEU A 48 -13.32 -14.37 1.62
CA LEU A 48 -12.76 -13.30 0.77
C LEU A 48 -13.82 -12.71 -0.16
N LEU A 49 -14.72 -13.53 -0.69
CA LEU A 49 -15.84 -13.07 -1.52
C LEU A 49 -16.78 -12.13 -0.78
N LEU A 50 -16.91 -12.25 0.52
CA LEU A 50 -17.70 -11.33 1.37
C LEU A 50 -16.86 -10.12 1.85
N LEU A 51 -15.63 -10.36 2.27
CA LEU A 51 -14.77 -9.31 2.84
C LEU A 51 -14.42 -8.22 1.81
N THR A 52 -14.11 -8.61 0.58
CA THR A 52 -13.69 -7.66 -0.45
C THR A 52 -14.77 -6.63 -0.80
N PRO A 53 -16.03 -6.99 -1.08
CA PRO A 53 -17.09 -6.00 -1.33
C PRO A 53 -17.37 -5.11 -0.11
N LEU A 54 -17.37 -5.67 1.10
CA LEU A 54 -17.57 -4.89 2.33
C LEU A 54 -16.47 -3.85 2.52
N ALA A 55 -15.21 -4.22 2.27
CA ALA A 55 -14.11 -3.27 2.32
C ALA A 55 -14.25 -2.17 1.26
N ARG A 56 -14.73 -2.49 0.04
CA ARG A 56 -14.98 -1.48 -0.99
C ARG A 56 -16.08 -0.48 -0.63
N ILE A 57 -17.12 -0.94 0.05
CA ILE A 57 -18.16 -0.04 0.60
C ILE A 57 -17.53 0.88 1.66
N TRP A 58 -16.66 0.34 2.51
CA TRP A 58 -15.92 1.13 3.50
C TRP A 58 -15.01 2.17 2.84
N ASP A 59 -14.25 1.80 1.80
CA ASP A 59 -13.40 2.72 1.04
C ASP A 59 -14.21 3.90 0.49
N GLY A 60 -15.42 3.64 -0.02
CA GLY A 60 -16.34 4.68 -0.51
C GLY A 60 -16.72 5.75 0.52
N VAL A 61 -16.62 5.45 1.81
CA VAL A 61 -16.82 6.40 2.92
C VAL A 61 -15.50 6.97 3.41
N ASN A 62 -14.49 6.12 3.55
CA ASN A 62 -13.19 6.46 4.11
C ASN A 62 -12.42 7.46 3.21
N ASP A 63 -12.47 7.30 1.89
CA ASP A 63 -11.71 8.12 0.96
C ASP A 63 -12.17 9.60 0.95
N PRO A 64 -13.47 9.94 0.83
CA PRO A 64 -13.94 11.32 0.95
C PRO A 64 -13.67 11.92 2.34
N MET A 65 -13.77 11.10 3.39
CA MET A 65 -13.48 11.53 4.76
C MET A 65 -12.00 11.92 4.89
N MET A 66 -11.09 11.09 4.39
CA MET A 66 -9.66 11.38 4.42
C MET A 66 -9.32 12.62 3.57
N GLY A 67 -9.93 12.77 2.38
CA GLY A 67 -9.79 13.97 1.56
C GLY A 67 -10.16 15.23 2.33
N THR A 68 -11.29 15.21 3.04
CA THR A 68 -11.75 16.34 3.87
C THR A 68 -10.77 16.63 5.02
N ILE A 69 -10.24 15.61 5.69
CA ILE A 69 -9.25 15.76 6.76
C ILE A 69 -7.97 16.42 6.22
N VAL A 70 -7.47 15.96 5.09
CA VAL A 70 -6.26 16.52 4.44
C VAL A 70 -6.48 17.97 4.06
N ASP A 71 -7.63 18.30 3.48
CA ASP A 71 -7.93 19.68 3.03
C ASP A 71 -8.03 20.65 4.20
N ASN A 72 -8.49 20.22 5.36
CA ASN A 72 -8.58 21.04 6.58
C ASN A 72 -7.28 21.04 7.40
N THR A 73 -6.27 20.27 7.02
CA THR A 73 -5.01 20.18 7.75
C THR A 73 -4.12 21.40 7.53
N LYS A 74 -3.72 22.03 8.63
CA LYS A 74 -2.81 23.19 8.65
C LYS A 74 -1.63 22.89 9.59
N THR A 75 -0.50 22.48 9.03
CA THR A 75 0.71 22.19 9.81
C THR A 75 1.92 22.96 9.27
N LYS A 76 2.98 23.05 10.09
CA LYS A 76 4.26 23.63 9.66
C LYS A 76 4.92 22.87 8.49
N MET A 77 4.57 21.60 8.31
CA MET A 77 5.04 20.74 7.20
C MET A 77 4.16 20.82 5.95
N GLY A 78 3.11 21.65 5.95
CA GLY A 78 2.09 21.70 4.92
C GLY A 78 0.94 20.74 5.20
N LYS A 79 -0.02 20.63 4.25
CA LYS A 79 -1.23 19.82 4.46
C LYS A 79 -1.07 18.33 4.08
N TYR A 80 -0.17 17.99 3.18
CA TYR A 80 -0.02 16.63 2.63
C TYR A 80 1.03 15.79 3.37
N ARG A 81 2.23 16.36 3.60
CA ARG A 81 3.39 15.63 4.12
C ARG A 81 3.14 14.87 5.43
N PRO A 82 2.49 15.45 6.47
CA PRO A 82 2.27 14.73 7.71
C PRO A 82 1.44 13.46 7.52
N TRP A 83 0.43 13.52 6.64
CA TRP A 83 -0.42 12.37 6.37
C TRP A 83 0.28 11.28 5.56
N ILE A 84 1.13 11.65 4.59
CA ILE A 84 1.95 10.68 3.84
C ILE A 84 2.87 9.93 4.80
N ILE A 85 3.56 10.64 5.71
CA ILE A 85 4.48 10.02 6.67
C ILE A 85 3.73 9.12 7.66
N ILE A 86 2.67 9.62 8.29
CA ILE A 86 1.88 8.84 9.25
C ILE A 86 1.23 7.65 8.55
N GLY A 87 0.67 7.86 7.36
CA GLY A 87 0.05 6.81 6.55
C GLY A 87 1.06 5.73 6.14
N ALA A 88 2.24 6.10 5.64
CA ALA A 88 3.28 5.15 5.27
C ALA A 88 3.77 4.33 6.47
N LEU A 89 4.09 4.98 7.60
CA LEU A 89 4.53 4.31 8.82
C LEU A 89 3.45 3.35 9.37
N SER A 90 2.21 3.80 9.48
CA SER A 90 1.11 2.96 9.97
C SER A 90 0.79 1.82 9.00
N ASN A 91 0.81 2.08 7.69
CA ASN A 91 0.59 1.05 6.67
C ASN A 91 1.68 -0.01 6.69
N ALA A 92 2.95 0.37 6.89
CA ALA A 92 4.07 -0.56 7.04
C ALA A 92 3.86 -1.54 8.21
N VAL A 93 3.41 -1.02 9.36
CA VAL A 93 3.08 -1.86 10.53
C VAL A 93 1.90 -2.77 10.23
N VAL A 94 0.81 -2.22 9.69
CA VAL A 94 -0.42 -2.99 9.43
C VAL A 94 -0.20 -4.03 8.34
N LEU A 95 0.58 -3.73 7.29
CA LEU A 95 0.95 -4.71 6.25
C LEU A 95 1.69 -5.90 6.87
N THR A 96 2.67 -5.65 7.72
CA THR A 96 3.42 -6.71 8.40
C THR A 96 2.52 -7.56 9.30
N LEU A 97 1.64 -6.93 10.07
CA LEU A 97 0.67 -7.62 10.92
C LEU A 97 -0.33 -8.45 10.10
N LEU A 98 -0.84 -7.92 8.99
CA LEU A 98 -1.79 -8.62 8.11
C LEU A 98 -1.21 -9.94 7.56
N PHE A 99 0.07 -9.95 7.23
CA PHE A 99 0.79 -11.16 6.79
C PHE A 99 1.41 -11.96 7.94
N THR A 100 0.98 -11.73 9.18
CA THR A 100 1.43 -12.47 10.37
C THR A 100 0.23 -13.08 11.11
N SER A 101 0.14 -14.40 11.14
CA SER A 101 -1.00 -15.10 11.74
C SER A 101 -0.91 -15.32 13.25
N PHE A 102 0.27 -15.15 13.85
CA PHE A 102 0.55 -15.42 15.29
C PHE A 102 0.08 -16.81 15.77
N GLY A 103 0.01 -17.80 14.87
CA GLY A 103 -0.51 -19.12 15.20
C GLY A 103 -2.01 -19.18 15.52
N MET A 104 -2.76 -18.11 15.20
CA MET A 104 -4.22 -18.08 15.39
C MET A 104 -4.91 -19.05 14.42
N SER A 105 -6.02 -19.62 14.89
CA SER A 105 -6.85 -20.53 14.09
C SER A 105 -8.36 -20.33 14.37
N GLY A 106 -9.19 -20.92 13.51
CA GLY A 106 -10.63 -20.85 13.66
C GLY A 106 -11.18 -19.42 13.59
N THR A 107 -12.28 -19.14 14.30
CA THR A 107 -12.98 -17.86 14.24
C THR A 107 -12.10 -16.65 14.58
N ARG A 108 -11.13 -16.83 15.49
CA ARG A 108 -10.22 -15.75 15.89
C ARG A 108 -9.38 -15.26 14.71
N LEU A 109 -8.91 -16.16 13.85
CA LEU A 109 -8.15 -15.83 12.65
C LEU A 109 -9.01 -15.02 11.66
N TYR A 110 -10.27 -15.44 11.42
CA TYR A 110 -11.19 -14.73 10.52
C TYR A 110 -11.44 -13.29 10.99
N VAL A 111 -11.73 -13.08 12.27
CA VAL A 111 -11.97 -11.75 12.86
C VAL A 111 -10.70 -10.88 12.77
N TYR A 112 -9.54 -11.46 13.09
CA TYR A 112 -8.26 -10.78 13.01
C TYR A 112 -7.97 -10.31 11.57
N ILE A 113 -8.10 -11.19 10.59
CA ILE A 113 -7.86 -10.85 9.17
C ILE A 113 -8.85 -9.80 8.69
N ALA A 114 -10.15 -9.91 9.02
CA ALA A 114 -11.14 -8.90 8.63
C ALA A 114 -10.79 -7.52 9.19
N PHE A 115 -10.40 -7.45 10.46
CA PHE A 115 -9.98 -6.21 11.10
C PHE A 115 -8.73 -5.63 10.45
N MET A 116 -7.69 -6.46 10.26
CA MET A 116 -6.43 -6.01 9.63
C MET A 116 -6.62 -5.60 8.17
N TYR A 117 -7.52 -6.24 7.43
CA TYR A 117 -7.85 -5.90 6.05
C TYR A 117 -8.43 -4.48 5.96
N ILE A 118 -9.42 -4.16 6.80
CA ILE A 118 -10.03 -2.82 6.84
C ILE A 118 -9.01 -1.79 7.32
N LEU A 119 -8.22 -2.10 8.34
CA LEU A 119 -7.20 -1.21 8.87
C LEU A 119 -6.10 -0.93 7.85
N TRP A 120 -5.72 -1.92 7.03
CA TRP A 120 -4.80 -1.72 5.93
C TRP A 120 -5.36 -0.72 4.91
N GLY A 121 -6.62 -0.87 4.51
CA GLY A 121 -7.30 0.09 3.62
C GLY A 121 -7.26 1.51 4.18
N MET A 122 -7.60 1.70 5.44
CA MET A 122 -7.57 3.02 6.12
C MET A 122 -6.17 3.64 6.11
N THR A 123 -5.14 2.87 6.49
CA THR A 123 -3.76 3.38 6.56
C THR A 123 -3.18 3.62 5.16
N ASN A 124 -3.58 2.81 4.18
CA ASN A 124 -3.22 3.04 2.78
C ASN A 124 -3.82 4.35 2.25
N THR A 125 -5.12 4.57 2.46
CA THR A 125 -5.82 5.81 2.07
C THR A 125 -5.19 7.05 2.71
N MET A 126 -4.70 6.94 3.96
CA MET A 126 -4.00 8.04 4.66
C MET A 126 -2.71 8.48 3.96
N ALA A 127 -2.03 7.59 3.26
CA ALA A 127 -0.83 7.91 2.48
C ALA A 127 -1.17 8.26 1.02
N ASP A 128 -2.04 7.48 0.38
CA ASP A 128 -2.32 7.53 -1.05
C ASP A 128 -3.08 8.80 -1.45
N ILE A 129 -4.15 9.17 -0.75
CA ILE A 129 -4.95 10.36 -1.08
C ILE A 129 -4.10 11.64 -1.02
N PRO A 130 -3.38 11.97 0.07
CA PRO A 130 -2.56 13.16 0.09
C PRO A 130 -1.40 13.11 -0.91
N TYR A 131 -0.85 11.92 -1.20
CA TYR A 131 0.18 11.76 -2.21
C TYR A 131 -0.31 12.19 -3.59
N TRP A 132 -1.40 11.65 -4.08
CA TRP A 132 -1.95 12.03 -5.38
C TRP A 132 -2.55 13.43 -5.42
N SER A 133 -3.11 13.92 -4.30
CA SER A 133 -3.63 15.29 -4.16
C SER A 133 -2.52 16.35 -4.18
N MET A 134 -1.27 15.96 -3.98
CA MET A 134 -0.13 16.88 -4.02
C MET A 134 0.27 17.28 -5.45
N VAL A 135 -0.07 16.49 -6.47
CA VAL A 135 0.33 16.74 -7.88
C VAL A 135 -0.03 18.15 -8.38
N PRO A 136 -1.27 18.68 -8.15
CA PRO A 136 -1.61 20.03 -8.55
C PRO A 136 -0.81 21.14 -7.85
N SER A 137 -0.16 20.85 -6.73
CA SER A 137 0.62 21.84 -5.99
C SER A 137 2.05 22.02 -6.51
N PHE A 138 2.53 21.15 -7.40
CA PHE A 138 3.86 21.26 -7.99
C PHE A 138 3.97 22.34 -9.05
N THR A 139 2.91 22.52 -9.84
CA THR A 139 2.92 23.44 -10.99
C THR A 139 1.51 23.88 -11.38
N SER A 140 1.37 25.10 -11.88
CA SER A 140 0.14 25.63 -12.48
C SER A 140 -0.05 25.22 -13.95
N ASP A 141 1.05 24.86 -14.65
CA ASP A 141 1.00 24.40 -16.05
C ASP A 141 0.35 23.01 -16.15
N PRO A 142 -0.80 22.87 -16.86
CA PRO A 142 -1.47 21.58 -17.03
C PRO A 142 -0.61 20.50 -17.70
N LYS A 143 0.27 20.90 -18.65
CA LYS A 143 1.15 19.97 -19.36
C LYS A 143 2.22 19.41 -18.43
N ASP A 144 2.83 20.26 -17.63
CA ASP A 144 3.84 19.86 -16.66
C ASP A 144 3.23 19.00 -15.53
N ARG A 145 2.02 19.36 -15.08
CA ARG A 145 1.23 18.56 -14.12
C ARG A 145 0.97 17.15 -14.63
N ASN A 146 0.53 17.02 -15.88
CA ASN A 146 0.31 15.72 -16.52
C ASN A 146 1.60 14.92 -16.61
N LEU A 147 2.75 15.58 -16.88
CA LEU A 147 4.05 14.92 -16.92
C LEU A 147 4.48 14.41 -15.54
N VAL A 148 4.31 15.21 -14.47
CA VAL A 148 4.56 14.76 -13.08
C VAL A 148 3.72 13.51 -12.75
N ALA A 149 2.43 13.56 -13.05
CA ALA A 149 1.52 12.43 -12.81
C ALA A 149 1.91 11.19 -13.64
N THR A 150 2.30 11.37 -14.90
CA THR A 150 2.73 10.26 -15.77
C THR A 150 4.01 9.61 -15.25
N VAL A 151 5.00 10.40 -14.87
CA VAL A 151 6.25 9.88 -14.27
C VAL A 151 5.92 9.10 -13.00
N ALA A 152 5.13 9.67 -12.08
CA ALA A 152 4.73 8.99 -10.86
C ALA A 152 3.98 7.67 -11.14
N ARG A 153 3.04 7.64 -12.09
CA ARG A 153 2.33 6.42 -12.50
C ARG A 153 3.25 5.36 -13.11
N THR A 154 4.26 5.76 -13.85
CA THR A 154 5.27 4.84 -14.40
C THR A 154 6.08 4.19 -13.28
N PHE A 155 6.53 4.98 -12.31
CA PHE A 155 7.25 4.48 -11.14
C PHE A 155 6.37 3.59 -10.24
N SER A 156 5.09 3.95 -10.06
CA SER A 156 4.06 3.13 -9.43
C SER A 156 3.98 1.73 -10.08
N GLY A 157 3.84 1.68 -11.42
CA GLY A 157 3.84 0.42 -12.16
C GLY A 157 5.13 -0.39 -12.01
N ILE A 158 6.29 0.27 -11.90
CA ILE A 158 7.57 -0.40 -11.62
C ILE A 158 7.52 -1.02 -10.21
N GLY A 159 7.06 -0.29 -9.19
CA GLY A 159 6.91 -0.81 -7.82
C GLY A 159 6.06 -2.07 -7.77
N GLN A 160 4.88 -2.04 -8.40
CA GLN A 160 3.97 -3.17 -8.47
C GLN A 160 4.57 -4.36 -9.25
N GLY A 161 5.26 -4.09 -10.36
CA GLY A 161 5.98 -5.09 -11.15
C GLY A 161 7.11 -5.76 -10.37
N LEU A 162 7.87 -4.99 -9.59
CA LEU A 162 8.94 -5.51 -8.73
C LEU A 162 8.39 -6.53 -7.73
N ILE A 163 7.30 -6.23 -7.04
CA ILE A 163 6.67 -7.18 -6.10
C ILE A 163 6.25 -8.46 -6.82
N THR A 164 5.62 -8.32 -7.99
CA THR A 164 5.14 -9.49 -8.76
C THR A 164 6.28 -10.42 -9.16
N ILE A 165 7.45 -9.86 -9.55
CA ILE A 165 8.62 -10.61 -9.98
C ILE A 165 9.44 -11.12 -8.80
N LEU A 166 9.69 -10.27 -7.80
CA LEU A 166 10.60 -10.62 -6.69
C LEU A 166 9.97 -11.58 -5.68
N THR A 167 8.66 -11.50 -5.45
CA THR A 167 8.01 -12.37 -4.46
C THR A 167 8.23 -13.87 -4.74
N PRO A 168 7.98 -14.41 -5.94
CA PRO A 168 8.22 -15.84 -6.20
C PRO A 168 9.69 -16.23 -6.15
N LEU A 169 10.62 -15.32 -6.31
CA LEU A 169 12.05 -15.56 -6.25
C LEU A 169 12.61 -15.54 -4.81
N ILE A 170 12.07 -14.67 -3.97
CA ILE A 170 12.57 -14.40 -2.63
C ILE A 170 11.79 -15.20 -1.58
N LEU A 171 10.48 -15.30 -1.73
CA LEU A 171 9.61 -15.92 -0.74
C LEU A 171 9.97 -17.37 -0.39
N PRO A 172 10.34 -18.27 -1.32
CA PRO A 172 10.79 -19.63 -0.97
C PRO A 172 12.05 -19.64 -0.10
N LYS A 173 12.94 -18.65 -0.29
CA LYS A 173 14.19 -18.52 0.49
C LYS A 173 13.96 -18.02 1.91
N LEU A 174 12.87 -17.29 2.14
CA LEU A 174 12.47 -16.77 3.44
C LEU A 174 11.53 -17.72 4.20
N SER A 175 11.05 -18.78 3.53
CA SER A 175 10.06 -19.71 4.05
C SER A 175 10.72 -20.84 4.82
N ASP A 176 10.27 -21.04 6.07
CA ASP A 176 10.72 -22.14 6.95
C ASP A 176 9.51 -22.96 7.42
N GLY A 177 9.72 -24.23 7.73
CA GLY A 177 8.70 -25.13 8.29
C GLY A 177 7.72 -25.67 7.24
N ILE A 178 6.43 -25.69 7.58
CA ILE A 178 5.38 -26.23 6.68
C ILE A 178 5.17 -25.23 5.53
N THR A 179 5.41 -25.70 4.31
CA THR A 179 5.29 -24.91 3.09
C THR A 179 4.14 -25.44 2.21
N THR A 180 3.59 -24.56 1.38
CA THR A 180 2.69 -24.93 0.27
C THR A 180 3.46 -25.63 -0.85
N ASP A 181 2.77 -26.16 -1.86
CA ASP A 181 3.37 -26.77 -3.06
C ASP A 181 4.36 -25.85 -3.79
N LYS A 182 4.22 -24.53 -3.63
CA LYS A 182 5.13 -23.51 -4.16
C LYS A 182 6.31 -23.19 -3.23
N GLY A 183 6.45 -23.89 -2.10
CA GLY A 183 7.50 -23.64 -1.11
C GLY A 183 7.28 -22.38 -0.27
N TYR A 184 6.04 -21.89 -0.13
CA TYR A 184 5.72 -20.68 0.64
C TYR A 184 5.18 -21.04 2.03
N SER A 185 5.62 -20.33 3.05
CA SER A 185 5.16 -20.50 4.43
C SER A 185 4.62 -19.18 5.01
N ALA A 186 3.86 -19.28 6.11
CA ALA A 186 3.37 -18.11 6.83
C ALA A 186 4.52 -17.23 7.36
N SER A 187 5.61 -17.85 7.84
CA SER A 187 6.80 -17.13 8.30
C SER A 187 7.51 -16.39 7.16
N GLY A 188 7.58 -17.01 5.96
CA GLY A 188 8.12 -16.39 4.77
C GLY A 188 7.34 -15.13 4.37
N PHE A 189 6.01 -15.22 4.35
CA PHE A 189 5.15 -14.07 4.06
C PHE A 189 5.32 -12.93 5.06
N SER A 190 5.39 -13.22 6.37
CA SER A 190 5.64 -12.21 7.42
C SER A 190 6.98 -11.49 7.21
N ARG A 191 8.05 -12.24 6.95
CA ARG A 191 9.39 -11.67 6.69
C ARG A 191 9.41 -10.84 5.41
N TRP A 192 8.76 -11.31 4.33
CA TRP A 192 8.69 -10.59 3.08
C TRP A 192 7.86 -9.30 3.22
N ALA A 193 6.72 -9.36 3.90
CA ALA A 193 5.92 -8.18 4.20
C ALA A 193 6.70 -7.13 5.02
N LEU A 194 7.53 -7.57 5.98
CA LEU A 194 8.39 -6.66 6.75
C LEU A 194 9.43 -5.97 5.85
N ILE A 195 10.06 -6.69 4.92
CA ILE A 195 11.00 -6.10 3.97
C ILE A 195 10.30 -5.06 3.09
N CYS A 196 9.11 -5.38 2.56
CA CYS A 196 8.31 -4.44 1.78
C CYS A 196 7.88 -3.22 2.61
N ALA A 197 7.54 -3.44 3.88
CA ALA A 197 7.16 -2.39 4.82
C ALA A 197 8.33 -1.42 5.10
N VAL A 198 9.55 -1.92 5.25
CA VAL A 198 10.76 -1.08 5.40
C VAL A 198 11.05 -0.29 4.12
N ALA A 199 10.81 -0.88 2.95
CA ALA A 199 11.01 -0.19 1.67
C ALA A 199 9.93 0.88 1.39
N LEU A 200 8.77 0.83 2.06
CA LEU A 200 7.70 1.83 1.98
C LEU A 200 8.07 3.13 2.70
N VAL A 201 8.85 3.05 3.79
CA VAL A 201 9.22 4.17 4.68
C VAL A 201 10.54 4.82 4.28
#